data_ff78f317968848daa1f8d262017789dc
#
_entry.id   ff78f317968848daa1f8d262017789dc
#
_cell.length_a   1.000
_cell.length_b   1.000
_cell.length_c   1.000
_cell.angle_alpha   90.00
_cell.angle_beta   90.00
_cell.angle_gamma   90.00
#
_symmetry.space_group_name_H-M   'P 1'
#
loop_
_entity.id
_entity.type
_entity.pdbx_description
1 polymer ?
#
loop_
_entity_poly.entity_id
_entity_poly.type
_entity_poly.pdbx_seq_one_letter_code
_entity_poly.pdbx_strand_id
1 'polypeptide(L)'
;MTRKIKDQNIDDKIINLANRISELESVKDSEFYKNQLTNIKSEIRHKVFRITVVGEFSSGKSTFLNALIGKDILPHAVSETTATITYIHNVPADDKMENKAVVHFNEQGRKDETIDIVKDSQKFQDYLSALNKNGDNIVKLVQSVDVYVNFTDLDEPIVFVDTPGLNGVADGHRDITIREISRSHASICLFPIRGIGQTDLTFMRELMKYQNTFFFVINQIDTLNRQEEPPEERILTFKEEVKNNIYNGTIEPEYVFGISGLKALVGRDKQIDYLYMEDKENGRRITDEERKQYLEDSRFALLEDALFKYLSGNEKDREIYDSMIRSLQTILDDVESQRRELLEIYKADPPNFPKKNGLRTN
;
A
#
# COMPACT_ATOMS: atom_id res chain seq x y z
N MET A 1 4.18 31.70 -3.78
CA MET A 1 5.48 31.87 -4.46
C MET A 1 6.65 31.30 -3.63
N THR A 2 6.75 31.58 -2.34
CA THR A 2 7.86 31.14 -1.45
C THR A 2 7.92 29.61 -1.25
N ARG A 3 6.78 28.91 -1.22
CA ARG A 3 6.70 27.45 -1.05
C ARG A 3 7.27 26.73 -2.28
N LYS A 4 6.83 27.07 -3.50
CA LYS A 4 7.36 26.49 -4.76
C LYS A 4 8.89 26.63 -4.91
N ILE A 5 9.46 27.73 -4.46
CA ILE A 5 10.93 27.96 -4.51
C ILE A 5 11.66 27.08 -3.50
N LYS A 6 11.06 26.83 -2.32
CA LYS A 6 11.67 25.98 -1.28
C LYS A 6 11.65 24.52 -1.68
N ASP A 7 10.55 24.07 -2.29
CA ASP A 7 10.38 22.70 -2.80
C ASP A 7 11.33 22.43 -3.95
N GLN A 8 11.45 23.32 -4.92
CA GLN A 8 12.38 23.21 -6.03
C GLN A 8 13.84 23.06 -5.57
N ASN A 9 14.24 23.73 -4.50
CA ASN A 9 15.58 23.60 -3.91
C ASN A 9 15.80 22.20 -3.28
N ILE A 10 14.75 21.58 -2.72
CA ILE A 10 14.84 20.21 -2.16
C ILE A 10 14.89 19.18 -3.29
N ASP A 11 14.03 19.32 -4.29
CA ASP A 11 14.00 18.47 -5.49
C ASP A 11 15.39 18.41 -6.14
N ASP A 12 16.01 19.58 -6.38
CA ASP A 12 17.34 19.69 -6.98
C ASP A 12 18.43 19.01 -6.13
N LYS A 13 18.35 19.13 -4.80
CA LYS A 13 19.31 18.48 -3.88
C LYS A 13 19.20 16.96 -3.94
N ILE A 14 17.98 16.42 -3.94
CA ILE A 14 17.74 14.97 -4.00
C ILE A 14 18.20 14.43 -5.37
N ILE A 15 17.86 15.11 -6.47
CA ILE A 15 18.32 14.74 -7.81
C ILE A 15 19.85 14.73 -7.88
N ASN A 16 20.49 15.77 -7.34
CA ASN A 16 21.94 15.87 -7.34
C ASN A 16 22.59 14.73 -6.51
N LEU A 17 22.02 14.41 -5.34
CA LEU A 17 22.48 13.28 -4.53
C LEU A 17 22.30 11.95 -5.28
N ALA A 18 21.15 11.72 -5.90
CA ALA A 18 20.90 10.53 -6.71
C ALA A 18 21.88 10.41 -7.89
N ASN A 19 22.22 11.52 -8.55
CA ASN A 19 23.23 11.55 -9.61
C ASN A 19 24.62 11.15 -9.09
N ARG A 20 25.03 11.74 -7.95
CA ARG A 20 26.33 11.40 -7.32
C ARG A 20 26.40 9.92 -6.92
N ILE A 21 25.33 9.35 -6.40
CA ILE A 21 25.25 7.93 -6.06
C ILE A 21 25.34 7.07 -7.32
N SER A 22 24.74 7.49 -8.44
CA SER A 22 24.82 6.76 -9.72
C SER A 22 26.22 6.66 -10.32
N GLU A 23 27.16 7.56 -9.91
CA GLU A 23 28.54 7.58 -10.36
C GLU A 23 29.45 6.64 -9.55
N LEU A 24 28.98 6.10 -8.42
CA LEU A 24 29.76 5.15 -7.62
C LEU A 24 30.03 3.87 -8.43
N GLU A 25 31.29 3.36 -8.37
CA GLU A 25 31.73 2.16 -9.09
C GLU A 25 30.81 0.95 -8.85
N SER A 26 30.36 0.76 -7.62
CA SER A 26 29.48 -0.35 -7.23
C SER A 26 28.04 -0.17 -7.73
N VAL A 27 27.65 1.02 -8.14
CA VAL A 27 26.27 1.37 -8.55
C VAL A 27 26.16 1.50 -10.06
N LYS A 28 27.17 2.10 -10.71
CA LYS A 28 27.12 2.46 -12.13
C LYS A 28 26.93 1.27 -13.07
N ASP A 29 27.36 0.06 -12.69
CA ASP A 29 27.26 -1.15 -13.51
C ASP A 29 26.07 -2.04 -13.08
N SER A 30 25.33 -1.69 -12.01
CA SER A 30 24.20 -2.43 -11.51
C SER A 30 22.88 -1.91 -12.08
N GLU A 31 22.21 -2.69 -12.90
CA GLU A 31 20.85 -2.38 -13.39
C GLU A 31 19.83 -2.25 -12.25
N PHE A 32 20.02 -3.00 -11.16
CA PHE A 32 19.16 -2.92 -9.99
C PHE A 32 19.19 -1.52 -9.36
N TYR A 33 20.38 -0.97 -9.07
CA TYR A 33 20.49 0.36 -8.50
C TYR A 33 20.12 1.47 -9.47
N LYS A 34 20.43 1.33 -10.78
CA LYS A 34 19.99 2.28 -11.81
C LYS A 34 18.47 2.41 -11.85
N ASN A 35 17.76 1.28 -11.80
CA ASN A 35 16.31 1.28 -11.78
C ASN A 35 15.76 1.96 -10.52
N GLN A 36 16.32 1.71 -9.34
CA GLN A 36 15.92 2.38 -8.11
C GLN A 36 16.15 3.90 -8.18
N LEU A 37 17.32 4.34 -8.63
CA LEU A 37 17.62 5.77 -8.77
C LEU A 37 16.74 6.46 -9.83
N THR A 38 16.37 5.75 -10.90
CA THR A 38 15.44 6.24 -11.92
C THR A 38 14.04 6.40 -11.33
N ASN A 39 13.59 5.46 -10.51
CA ASN A 39 12.30 5.54 -9.81
C ASN A 39 12.27 6.76 -8.87
N ILE A 40 13.31 6.98 -8.06
CA ILE A 40 13.40 8.15 -7.18
C ILE A 40 13.31 9.46 -7.98
N LYS A 41 14.03 9.55 -9.11
CA LYS A 41 13.96 10.74 -9.99
C LYS A 41 12.59 10.93 -10.63
N SER A 42 11.87 9.85 -10.91
CA SER A 42 10.49 9.89 -11.42
C SER A 42 9.52 10.34 -10.33
N GLU A 43 9.69 9.86 -9.10
CA GLU A 43 8.85 10.25 -7.94
C GLU A 43 8.93 11.75 -7.65
N ILE A 44 10.12 12.34 -7.74
CA ILE A 44 10.30 13.80 -7.59
C ILE A 44 9.45 14.58 -8.61
N ARG A 45 9.34 14.08 -9.85
CA ARG A 45 8.62 14.76 -10.92
C ARG A 45 7.11 14.66 -10.77
N HIS A 46 6.63 13.51 -10.32
CA HIS A 46 5.20 13.20 -10.29
C HIS A 46 4.58 13.38 -8.91
N LYS A 47 5.39 13.32 -7.85
CA LYS A 47 4.97 13.46 -6.43
C LYS A 47 3.74 12.62 -6.09
N VAL A 48 3.74 11.38 -6.59
CA VAL A 48 2.65 10.43 -6.35
C VAL A 48 2.70 9.98 -4.88
N PHE A 49 1.64 10.25 -4.14
CA PHE A 49 1.52 9.77 -2.75
C PHE A 49 0.93 8.36 -2.72
N ARG A 50 1.71 7.40 -2.22
CA ARG A 50 1.31 5.99 -2.10
C ARG A 50 0.93 5.65 -0.68
N ILE A 51 -0.22 4.99 -0.53
CA ILE A 51 -0.73 4.50 0.75
C ILE A 51 -0.97 3.00 0.61
N THR A 52 -0.24 2.18 1.36
CA THR A 52 -0.52 0.74 1.42
C THR A 52 -1.68 0.45 2.35
N VAL A 53 -2.52 -0.48 1.95
CA VAL A 53 -3.57 -1.06 2.80
C VAL A 53 -3.13 -2.46 3.19
N VAL A 54 -2.86 -2.65 4.48
CA VAL A 54 -2.32 -3.88 5.04
C VAL A 54 -3.24 -4.43 6.12
N GLY A 55 -3.19 -5.73 6.34
CA GLY A 55 -3.96 -6.41 7.37
C GLY A 55 -4.04 -7.91 7.11
N GLU A 56 -4.44 -8.67 8.12
CA GLU A 56 -4.66 -10.10 7.98
C GLU A 56 -5.71 -10.41 6.91
N PHE A 57 -5.75 -11.68 6.49
CA PHE A 57 -6.86 -12.21 5.71
C PHE A 57 -8.19 -11.96 6.47
N SER A 58 -9.24 -11.63 5.76
CA SER A 58 -10.58 -11.33 6.32
C SER A 58 -10.65 -10.07 7.22
N SER A 59 -9.62 -9.22 7.31
CA SER A 59 -9.74 -7.91 7.96
C SER A 59 -10.62 -6.92 7.18
N GLY A 60 -11.00 -7.27 5.94
CA GLY A 60 -11.89 -6.49 5.08
C GLY A 60 -11.19 -5.44 4.22
N LYS A 61 -9.92 -5.66 3.80
CA LYS A 61 -9.17 -4.73 2.94
C LYS A 61 -9.89 -4.35 1.66
N SER A 62 -10.33 -5.34 0.86
CA SER A 62 -11.05 -5.06 -0.39
C SER A 62 -12.39 -4.36 -0.14
N THR A 63 -13.13 -4.76 0.90
CA THR A 63 -14.37 -4.07 1.30
C THR A 63 -14.12 -2.62 1.72
N PHE A 64 -13.02 -2.38 2.45
CA PHE A 64 -12.58 -1.04 2.84
C PHE A 64 -12.26 -0.18 1.61
N LEU A 65 -11.48 -0.71 0.67
CA LEU A 65 -11.11 -0.01 -0.56
C LEU A 65 -12.33 0.25 -1.46
N ASN A 66 -13.22 -0.73 -1.59
CA ASN A 66 -14.51 -0.56 -2.29
C ASN A 66 -15.37 0.53 -1.63
N ALA A 67 -15.40 0.58 -0.29
CA ALA A 67 -16.10 1.63 0.44
C ALA A 67 -15.47 3.02 0.18
N LEU A 68 -14.14 3.10 0.12
CA LEU A 68 -13.42 4.34 -0.18
C LEU A 68 -13.69 4.82 -1.62
N ILE A 69 -13.71 3.90 -2.58
CA ILE A 69 -14.04 4.15 -3.98
C ILE A 69 -15.54 4.49 -4.14
N GLY A 70 -16.38 3.99 -3.23
CA GLY A 70 -17.85 4.12 -3.31
C GLY A 70 -18.51 3.14 -4.26
N LYS A 71 -17.80 2.12 -4.73
CA LYS A 71 -18.28 1.09 -5.68
C LYS A 71 -17.68 -0.26 -5.35
N ASP A 72 -18.46 -1.31 -5.53
CA ASP A 72 -18.04 -2.70 -5.34
C ASP A 72 -17.32 -3.25 -6.58
N ILE A 73 -16.04 -2.92 -6.72
CA ILE A 73 -15.23 -3.31 -7.89
C ILE A 73 -14.14 -4.34 -7.58
N LEU A 74 -13.54 -4.29 -6.38
CA LEU A 74 -12.53 -5.26 -5.98
C LEU A 74 -13.21 -6.54 -5.45
N PRO A 75 -12.66 -7.72 -5.74
CA PRO A 75 -13.28 -8.97 -5.31
C PRO A 75 -13.33 -9.11 -3.79
N HIS A 76 -14.47 -9.57 -3.28
CA HIS A 76 -14.60 -10.00 -1.89
C HIS A 76 -14.00 -11.39 -1.74
N ALA A 77 -12.95 -11.49 -0.95
CA ALA A 77 -12.27 -12.76 -0.73
C ALA A 77 -13.03 -13.66 0.25
N VAL A 78 -13.51 -14.79 -0.21
CA VAL A 78 -13.96 -15.92 0.64
C VAL A 78 -12.83 -16.94 0.84
N SER A 79 -11.77 -16.87 0.04
CA SER A 79 -10.55 -17.69 0.12
C SER A 79 -9.33 -16.79 -0.15
N GLU A 80 -8.10 -17.27 0.08
CA GLU A 80 -6.82 -16.54 -0.15
C GLU A 80 -6.67 -16.02 -1.58
N THR A 81 -7.41 -14.97 -1.95
CA THR A 81 -7.69 -14.64 -3.34
C THR A 81 -6.96 -13.41 -3.87
N THR A 82 -6.45 -12.54 -3.02
CA THR A 82 -5.61 -11.44 -3.51
C THR A 82 -4.16 -11.90 -3.55
N ALA A 83 -3.76 -12.49 -4.66
CA ALA A 83 -2.37 -12.88 -4.89
C ALA A 83 -1.61 -11.82 -5.71
N THR A 84 -2.33 -10.84 -6.25
CA THR A 84 -1.82 -9.80 -7.14
C THR A 84 -1.87 -8.44 -6.44
N ILE A 85 -0.79 -7.66 -6.55
CA ILE A 85 -0.79 -6.27 -6.08
C ILE A 85 -1.71 -5.46 -6.99
N THR A 86 -2.61 -4.69 -6.36
CA THR A 86 -3.48 -3.77 -7.08
C THR A 86 -3.16 -2.33 -6.69
N TYR A 87 -2.84 -1.51 -7.68
CA TYR A 87 -2.64 -0.07 -7.53
C TYR A 87 -3.91 0.65 -7.93
N ILE A 88 -4.52 1.38 -7.00
CA ILE A 88 -5.76 2.12 -7.21
C ILE A 88 -5.40 3.61 -7.32
N HIS A 89 -5.45 4.11 -8.53
CA HIS A 89 -5.11 5.49 -8.87
C HIS A 89 -6.33 6.38 -8.80
N ASN A 90 -6.22 7.49 -8.07
CA ASN A 90 -7.21 8.56 -8.19
C ASN A 90 -6.98 9.30 -9.51
N VAL A 91 -8.03 9.41 -10.30
CA VAL A 91 -8.03 10.20 -11.53
C VAL A 91 -9.20 11.17 -11.52
N PRO A 92 -9.09 12.34 -12.17
CA PRO A 92 -10.21 13.25 -12.30
C PRO A 92 -11.43 12.57 -12.95
N ALA A 93 -12.62 13.01 -12.59
CA ALA A 93 -13.83 12.61 -13.28
C ALA A 93 -13.69 12.96 -14.79
N ASP A 94 -14.16 12.09 -15.65
CA ASP A 94 -14.03 12.19 -17.12
C ASP A 94 -12.60 12.01 -17.68
N ASP A 95 -11.63 11.54 -16.86
CA ASP A 95 -10.34 11.13 -17.38
C ASP A 95 -10.49 9.94 -18.36
N LYS A 96 -9.62 9.89 -19.37
CA LYS A 96 -9.65 8.80 -20.38
C LYS A 96 -9.43 7.41 -19.77
N MET A 97 -8.76 7.36 -18.65
CA MET A 97 -8.48 6.13 -17.91
C MET A 97 -9.53 5.84 -16.84
N GLU A 98 -10.46 6.75 -16.55
CA GLU A 98 -11.49 6.50 -15.56
C GLU A 98 -12.28 5.21 -15.87
N ASN A 99 -12.50 4.40 -14.83
CA ASN A 99 -13.13 3.07 -14.90
C ASN A 99 -12.39 2.06 -15.81
N LYS A 100 -11.07 2.18 -15.93
CA LYS A 100 -10.22 1.21 -16.61
C LYS A 100 -9.23 0.57 -15.67
N ALA A 101 -8.77 -0.62 -16.06
CA ALA A 101 -7.62 -1.26 -15.43
C ALA A 101 -6.58 -1.63 -16.48
N VAL A 102 -5.29 -1.54 -16.11
CA VAL A 102 -4.17 -2.04 -16.89
C VAL A 102 -3.60 -3.26 -16.16
N VAL A 103 -3.61 -4.39 -16.82
CA VAL A 103 -3.07 -5.65 -16.29
C VAL A 103 -1.66 -5.86 -16.82
N HIS A 104 -0.70 -5.95 -15.93
CA HIS A 104 0.70 -6.24 -16.23
C HIS A 104 0.99 -7.73 -16.04
N PHE A 105 1.74 -8.32 -16.95
CA PHE A 105 2.00 -9.76 -16.95
C PHE A 105 3.46 -10.09 -16.65
N ASN A 106 3.69 -11.21 -15.95
CA ASN A 106 5.03 -11.74 -15.65
C ASN A 106 5.71 -12.36 -16.88
N GLU A 107 4.95 -12.71 -17.91
CA GLU A 107 5.44 -13.42 -19.09
C GLU A 107 6.22 -12.48 -20.01
N GLN A 108 7.48 -12.82 -20.29
CA GLN A 108 8.34 -12.00 -21.12
C GLN A 108 7.80 -11.91 -22.56
N GLY A 109 7.56 -10.69 -23.04
CA GLY A 109 7.01 -10.41 -24.36
C GLY A 109 5.48 -10.34 -24.44
N ARG A 110 4.75 -10.67 -23.36
CA ARG A 110 3.31 -10.42 -23.28
C ARG A 110 3.06 -8.94 -23.02
N LYS A 111 2.20 -8.34 -23.86
CA LYS A 111 1.84 -6.93 -23.72
C LYS A 111 0.82 -6.75 -22.61
N ASP A 112 0.90 -5.62 -21.93
CA ASP A 112 -0.11 -5.18 -20.98
C ASP A 112 -1.49 -5.09 -21.65
N GLU A 113 -2.52 -5.38 -20.86
CA GLU A 113 -3.89 -5.37 -21.33
C GLU A 113 -4.69 -4.28 -20.59
N THR A 114 -5.39 -3.43 -21.35
CA THR A 114 -6.32 -2.45 -20.79
C THR A 114 -7.75 -2.99 -20.85
N ILE A 115 -8.44 -2.95 -19.71
CA ILE A 115 -9.80 -3.47 -19.53
C ILE A 115 -10.72 -2.36 -19.04
N ASP A 116 -11.96 -2.37 -19.47
CA ASP A 116 -13.03 -1.54 -18.89
C ASP A 116 -13.62 -2.30 -17.69
N ILE A 117 -13.41 -1.82 -16.45
CA ILE A 117 -13.80 -2.54 -15.23
C ILE A 117 -15.33 -2.67 -15.06
N VAL A 118 -16.10 -1.85 -15.75
CA VAL A 118 -17.57 -1.90 -15.72
C VAL A 118 -18.11 -2.85 -16.79
N LYS A 119 -17.64 -2.73 -18.04
CA LYS A 119 -18.12 -3.55 -19.16
C LYS A 119 -17.59 -4.98 -19.09
N ASP A 120 -16.33 -5.14 -18.73
CA ASP A 120 -15.61 -6.42 -18.68
C ASP A 120 -15.42 -6.88 -17.22
N SER A 121 -16.38 -6.60 -16.35
CA SER A 121 -16.26 -6.80 -14.89
C SER A 121 -15.85 -8.24 -14.52
N GLN A 122 -16.40 -9.27 -15.19
CA GLN A 122 -16.03 -10.66 -14.92
C GLN A 122 -14.56 -10.94 -15.24
N LYS A 123 -14.07 -10.46 -16.38
CA LYS A 123 -12.66 -10.62 -16.78
C LYS A 123 -11.72 -9.90 -15.81
N PHE A 124 -12.12 -8.71 -15.37
CA PHE A 124 -11.39 -7.96 -14.35
C PHE A 124 -11.30 -8.74 -13.03
N GLN A 125 -12.42 -9.29 -12.55
CA GLN A 125 -12.48 -10.13 -11.36
C GLN A 125 -11.59 -11.39 -11.49
N ASP A 126 -11.54 -12.02 -12.68
CA ASP A 126 -10.73 -13.20 -12.93
C ASP A 126 -9.21 -12.90 -12.83
N TYR A 127 -8.76 -11.69 -13.14
CA TYR A 127 -7.37 -11.27 -12.98
C TYR A 127 -6.98 -10.96 -11.52
N LEU A 128 -7.94 -10.55 -10.71
CA LEU A 128 -7.69 -10.25 -9.28
C LEU A 128 -7.85 -11.47 -8.37
N SER A 129 -8.61 -12.47 -8.82
CA SER A 129 -8.93 -13.66 -8.02
C SER A 129 -7.93 -14.78 -8.26
N ALA A 130 -7.46 -15.43 -7.20
CA ALA A 130 -6.49 -16.53 -7.28
C ALA A 130 -6.96 -17.73 -8.12
N LEU A 131 -8.27 -17.92 -8.23
CA LEU A 131 -8.89 -18.96 -9.02
C LEU A 131 -10.03 -18.36 -9.86
N ASN A 132 -9.94 -18.48 -11.18
CA ASN A 132 -11.10 -18.22 -12.02
C ASN A 132 -12.17 -19.34 -11.87
N LYS A 133 -13.36 -19.11 -12.44
CA LYS A 133 -14.47 -20.09 -12.41
C LYS A 133 -14.11 -21.47 -12.99
N ASN A 134 -13.08 -21.56 -13.82
CA ASN A 134 -12.60 -22.78 -14.46
C ASN A 134 -11.46 -23.46 -13.68
N GLY A 135 -11.03 -22.91 -12.53
CA GLY A 135 -9.92 -23.46 -11.74
C GLY A 135 -8.52 -23.16 -12.31
N ASP A 136 -8.43 -22.34 -13.36
CA ASP A 136 -7.14 -21.95 -13.94
C ASP A 136 -6.48 -20.89 -13.08
N ASN A 137 -5.19 -21.07 -12.81
CA ASN A 137 -4.42 -20.13 -11.99
C ASN A 137 -3.87 -19.00 -12.86
N ILE A 138 -4.76 -18.11 -13.35
CA ILE A 138 -4.41 -16.97 -14.19
C ILE A 138 -3.55 -15.97 -13.40
N VAL A 139 -3.72 -15.88 -12.10
CA VAL A 139 -3.00 -14.95 -11.21
C VAL A 139 -1.49 -15.15 -11.26
N LYS A 140 -0.99 -16.37 -11.46
CA LYS A 140 0.45 -16.63 -11.63
C LYS A 140 1.05 -15.90 -12.84
N LEU A 141 0.22 -15.53 -13.82
CA LEU A 141 0.64 -14.81 -15.01
C LEU A 141 0.59 -13.30 -14.83
N VAL A 142 -0.14 -12.81 -13.82
CA VAL A 142 -0.32 -11.38 -13.56
C VAL A 142 0.75 -10.91 -12.58
N GLN A 143 1.44 -9.85 -12.94
CA GLN A 143 2.42 -9.17 -12.10
C GLN A 143 1.74 -8.18 -11.15
N SER A 144 0.92 -7.31 -11.70
CA SER A 144 0.15 -6.29 -10.98
C SER A 144 -1.02 -5.79 -11.82
N VAL A 145 -1.95 -5.09 -11.17
CA VAL A 145 -3.07 -4.44 -11.83
C VAL A 145 -3.14 -2.99 -11.39
N ASP A 146 -3.13 -2.06 -12.34
CA ASP A 146 -3.39 -0.63 -12.11
C ASP A 146 -4.86 -0.33 -12.42
N VAL A 147 -5.60 0.13 -11.43
CA VAL A 147 -7.03 0.48 -11.50
C VAL A 147 -7.17 2.00 -11.42
N TYR A 148 -7.89 2.60 -12.35
CA TYR A 148 -8.08 4.05 -12.43
C TYR A 148 -9.53 4.41 -12.14
N VAL A 149 -9.77 5.09 -11.03
CA VAL A 149 -11.12 5.47 -10.55
C VAL A 149 -11.09 6.88 -9.96
N ASN A 150 -12.19 7.58 -10.07
CA ASN A 150 -12.39 8.80 -9.32
C ASN A 150 -12.98 8.46 -7.94
N PHE A 151 -12.26 8.74 -6.86
CA PHE A 151 -12.72 8.51 -5.49
C PHE A 151 -12.54 9.72 -4.56
N THR A 152 -11.89 10.78 -5.05
CA THR A 152 -11.72 12.03 -4.29
C THR A 152 -11.53 13.20 -5.23
N ASP A 153 -12.01 14.36 -4.83
CA ASP A 153 -11.84 15.64 -5.54
C ASP A 153 -10.45 16.27 -5.32
N LEU A 154 -9.52 15.57 -4.67
CA LEU A 154 -8.15 16.06 -4.53
C LEU A 154 -7.42 16.01 -5.88
N ASP A 155 -6.92 17.16 -6.33
CA ASP A 155 -6.16 17.29 -7.60
C ASP A 155 -4.76 16.65 -7.54
N GLU A 156 -4.47 15.88 -6.51
CA GLU A 156 -3.17 15.31 -6.29
C GLU A 156 -3.11 13.83 -6.65
N PRO A 157 -2.00 13.34 -7.23
CA PRO A 157 -1.86 11.95 -7.59
C PRO A 157 -1.73 11.08 -6.34
N ILE A 158 -2.80 10.39 -5.97
CA ILE A 158 -2.89 9.46 -4.85
C ILE A 158 -3.05 8.05 -5.39
N VAL A 159 -2.29 7.11 -4.83
CA VAL A 159 -2.39 5.70 -5.16
C VAL A 159 -2.57 4.89 -3.88
N PHE A 160 -3.67 4.17 -3.77
CA PHE A 160 -3.81 3.12 -2.76
C PHE A 160 -3.25 1.81 -3.31
N VAL A 161 -2.50 1.11 -2.48
CA VAL A 161 -1.88 -0.17 -2.85
C VAL A 161 -2.55 -1.26 -2.03
N ASP A 162 -3.38 -2.08 -2.68
CA ASP A 162 -3.92 -3.31 -2.08
C ASP A 162 -2.85 -4.40 -2.13
N THR A 163 -2.48 -4.90 -0.97
CA THR A 163 -1.44 -5.91 -0.83
C THR A 163 -2.05 -7.28 -0.52
N PRO A 164 -1.39 -8.37 -0.94
CA PRO A 164 -1.76 -9.71 -0.48
C PRO A 164 -1.86 -9.78 1.05
N GLY A 165 -2.81 -10.58 1.57
CA GLY A 165 -2.97 -10.74 3.01
C GLY A 165 -1.70 -11.32 3.67
N LEU A 166 -1.40 -10.87 4.90
CA LEU A 166 -0.17 -11.19 5.64
C LEU A 166 0.01 -12.67 5.98
N ASN A 167 -1.08 -13.43 5.99
CA ASN A 167 -1.11 -14.86 6.30
C ASN A 167 -1.20 -15.74 5.06
N GLY A 168 -0.96 -15.21 3.86
CA GLY A 168 -0.95 -15.99 2.62
C GLY A 168 0.07 -17.12 2.69
N VAL A 169 -0.38 -18.35 2.36
CA VAL A 169 0.39 -19.60 2.48
C VAL A 169 1.58 -19.67 1.51
N ALA A 170 1.65 -18.77 0.54
CA ALA A 170 2.74 -18.77 -0.44
C ALA A 170 3.96 -17.99 0.09
N ASP A 171 5.09 -18.69 0.21
CA ASP A 171 6.40 -18.07 0.36
C ASP A 171 6.59 -17.00 -0.74
N GLY A 172 6.88 -15.77 -0.32
CA GLY A 172 7.06 -14.63 -1.24
C GLY A 172 6.00 -13.53 -1.15
N HIS A 173 4.77 -13.77 -0.69
CA HIS A 173 3.77 -12.72 -0.51
C HIS A 173 4.19 -11.67 0.52
N ARG A 174 4.86 -12.11 1.59
CA ARG A 174 5.40 -11.21 2.61
C ARG A 174 6.47 -10.28 2.05
N ASP A 175 7.40 -10.81 1.25
CA ASP A 175 8.49 -10.02 0.66
C ASP A 175 7.94 -8.99 -0.34
N ILE A 176 6.92 -9.37 -1.10
CA ILE A 176 6.22 -8.48 -2.02
C ILE A 176 5.54 -7.35 -1.23
N THR A 177 4.80 -7.68 -0.18
CA THR A 177 4.13 -6.70 0.69
C THR A 177 5.13 -5.75 1.33
N ILE A 178 6.23 -6.25 1.90
CA ILE A 178 7.29 -5.41 2.51
C ILE A 178 7.92 -4.49 1.46
N ARG A 179 8.16 -4.98 0.25
CA ARG A 179 8.68 -4.15 -0.85
C ARG A 179 7.75 -3.00 -1.19
N GLU A 180 6.45 -3.25 -1.30
CA GLU A 180 5.48 -2.19 -1.59
C GLU A 180 5.36 -1.20 -0.43
N ILE A 181 5.41 -1.67 0.81
CA ILE A 181 5.40 -0.81 1.98
C ILE A 181 6.64 0.09 2.02
N SER A 182 7.82 -0.46 1.71
CA SER A 182 9.07 0.35 1.68
C SER A 182 9.05 1.48 0.64
N ARG A 183 8.17 1.37 -0.36
CA ARG A 183 7.95 2.36 -1.41
C ARG A 183 6.75 3.29 -1.15
N SER A 184 5.99 3.02 -0.11
CA SER A 184 4.81 3.78 0.25
C SER A 184 5.13 4.83 1.33
N HIS A 185 4.30 5.85 1.41
CA HIS A 185 4.51 7.00 2.28
C HIS A 185 3.75 6.89 3.59
N ALA A 186 2.63 6.16 3.58
CA ALA A 186 1.83 5.85 4.75
C ALA A 186 1.21 4.45 4.61
N SER A 187 0.74 3.88 5.72
CA SER A 187 -0.02 2.63 5.72
C SER A 187 -1.32 2.76 6.48
N ILE A 188 -2.38 2.19 5.91
CA ILE A 188 -3.64 1.92 6.61
C ILE A 188 -3.58 0.47 7.07
N CYS A 189 -3.51 0.27 8.39
CA CYS A 189 -3.43 -1.04 9.01
C CYS A 189 -4.82 -1.47 9.46
N LEU A 190 -5.45 -2.41 8.75
CA LEU A 190 -6.77 -2.93 9.08
C LEU A 190 -6.67 -4.14 10.00
N PHE A 191 -7.38 -4.06 11.11
CA PHE A 191 -7.52 -5.13 12.09
C PHE A 191 -8.97 -5.60 12.14
N PRO A 192 -9.22 -6.91 12.32
CA PRO A 192 -10.56 -7.40 12.54
C PRO A 192 -11.08 -6.95 13.91
N ILE A 193 -12.36 -7.10 14.17
CA ILE A 193 -13.01 -6.64 15.41
C ILE A 193 -12.38 -7.27 16.69
N ARG A 194 -11.79 -8.45 16.59
CA ARG A 194 -11.08 -9.09 17.70
C ARG A 194 -9.83 -8.33 18.18
N GLY A 195 -9.32 -7.35 17.39
CA GLY A 195 -8.12 -6.58 17.69
C GLY A 195 -6.81 -7.18 17.19
N ILE A 196 -5.71 -6.84 17.82
CA ILE A 196 -4.34 -7.09 17.37
C ILE A 196 -3.89 -8.50 17.77
N GLY A 197 -3.57 -9.34 16.78
CA GLY A 197 -2.99 -10.67 16.99
C GLY A 197 -1.45 -10.67 17.02
N GLN A 198 -0.85 -11.81 17.41
CA GLN A 198 0.62 -11.94 17.48
C GLN A 198 1.29 -11.80 16.10
N THR A 199 0.64 -12.29 15.04
CA THR A 199 1.11 -12.15 13.67
C THR A 199 1.15 -10.68 13.26
N ASP A 200 0.10 -9.92 13.63
CA ASP A 200 0.04 -8.48 13.38
C ASP A 200 1.19 -7.75 14.07
N LEU A 201 1.47 -8.06 15.35
CA LEU A 201 2.56 -7.43 16.11
C LEU A 201 3.92 -7.67 15.46
N THR A 202 4.17 -8.90 15.02
CA THR A 202 5.43 -9.25 14.35
C THR A 202 5.58 -8.47 13.05
N PHE A 203 4.48 -8.35 12.30
CA PHE A 203 4.45 -7.61 11.05
C PHE A 203 4.58 -6.09 11.28
N MET A 204 3.87 -5.52 12.26
CA MET A 204 3.97 -4.10 12.58
C MET A 204 5.39 -3.67 12.95
N ARG A 205 6.12 -4.50 13.73
CA ARG A 205 7.54 -4.23 14.06
C ARG A 205 8.42 -4.15 12.81
N GLU A 206 8.07 -4.89 11.78
CA GLU A 206 8.79 -4.84 10.51
C GLU A 206 8.41 -3.60 9.70
N LEU A 207 7.12 -3.25 9.61
CA LEU A 207 6.64 -2.05 8.92
C LEU A 207 7.24 -0.77 9.48
N MET A 208 7.34 -0.65 10.79
CA MET A 208 7.88 0.53 11.48
C MET A 208 9.36 0.81 11.17
N LYS A 209 10.07 -0.12 10.52
CA LYS A 209 11.42 0.12 10.00
C LYS A 209 11.41 0.97 8.72
N TYR A 210 10.31 0.97 7.99
CA TYR A 210 10.21 1.58 6.66
C TYR A 210 9.33 2.82 6.62
N GLN A 211 8.39 2.95 7.57
CA GLN A 211 7.41 4.03 7.59
C GLN A 211 7.21 4.58 8.99
N ASN A 212 6.74 5.83 9.07
CA ASN A 212 6.44 6.53 10.32
C ASN A 212 4.95 6.84 10.47
N THR A 213 4.19 6.88 9.38
CA THR A 213 2.78 7.25 9.38
C THR A 213 1.88 6.05 9.20
N PHE A 214 1.07 5.77 10.23
CA PHE A 214 0.15 4.65 10.28
C PHE A 214 -1.25 5.12 10.68
N PHE A 215 -2.25 4.68 9.92
CA PHE A 215 -3.66 4.77 10.28
C PHE A 215 -4.10 3.40 10.80
N PHE A 216 -4.36 3.30 12.07
CA PHE A 216 -4.81 2.06 12.73
C PHE A 216 -6.32 1.98 12.66
N VAL A 217 -6.85 0.98 12.03
CA VAL A 217 -8.28 0.85 11.77
C VAL A 217 -8.79 -0.50 12.26
N ILE A 218 -9.66 -0.49 13.28
CA ILE A 218 -10.43 -1.67 13.63
C ILE A 218 -11.70 -1.69 12.80
N ASN A 219 -11.86 -2.73 11.99
CA ASN A 219 -13.00 -2.89 11.08
C ASN A 219 -14.07 -3.81 11.66
N GLN A 220 -15.23 -3.89 11.01
CA GLN A 220 -16.32 -4.78 11.35
C GLN A 220 -17.03 -4.41 12.68
N ILE A 221 -17.06 -3.13 13.08
CA ILE A 221 -17.78 -2.66 14.28
C ILE A 221 -19.29 -2.93 14.22
N ASP A 222 -19.84 -3.19 13.03
CA ASP A 222 -21.23 -3.58 12.82
C ASP A 222 -21.56 -4.98 13.37
N THR A 223 -20.55 -5.81 13.62
CA THR A 223 -20.71 -7.15 14.19
C THR A 223 -20.80 -7.15 15.72
N LEU A 224 -20.52 -6.02 16.37
CA LEU A 224 -20.61 -5.88 17.83
C LEU A 224 -22.05 -5.96 18.31
N ASN A 225 -22.24 -6.67 19.41
CA ASN A 225 -23.47 -6.57 20.18
C ASN A 225 -23.47 -5.24 20.97
N ARG A 226 -24.12 -4.22 20.46
CA ARG A 226 -24.12 -2.86 21.05
C ARG A 226 -24.62 -2.80 22.50
N GLN A 227 -25.35 -3.81 22.99
CA GLN A 227 -25.81 -3.87 24.38
C GLN A 227 -24.71 -4.39 25.31
N GLU A 228 -23.80 -5.21 24.80
CA GLU A 228 -22.71 -5.81 25.59
C GLU A 228 -21.40 -5.00 25.44
N GLU A 229 -21.11 -4.51 24.23
CA GLU A 229 -19.89 -3.75 23.93
C GLU A 229 -20.22 -2.62 22.93
N PRO A 230 -20.40 -1.39 23.41
CA PRO A 230 -20.59 -0.24 22.51
C PRO A 230 -19.36 -0.01 21.61
N PRO A 231 -19.55 0.40 20.35
CA PRO A 231 -18.43 0.66 19.43
C PRO A 231 -17.39 1.63 20.00
N GLU A 232 -17.81 2.64 20.74
CA GLU A 232 -16.93 3.62 21.37
C GLU A 232 -15.96 2.97 22.38
N GLU A 233 -16.46 2.06 23.21
CA GLU A 233 -15.66 1.33 24.20
C GLU A 233 -14.65 0.41 23.51
N ARG A 234 -15.08 -0.31 22.47
CA ARG A 234 -14.18 -1.16 21.68
C ARG A 234 -13.08 -0.36 21.00
N ILE A 235 -13.40 0.83 20.46
CA ILE A 235 -12.42 1.73 19.83
C ILE A 235 -11.40 2.24 20.84
N LEU A 236 -11.84 2.62 22.04
CA LEU A 236 -10.94 3.03 23.12
C LEU A 236 -10.01 1.89 23.54
N THR A 237 -10.55 0.69 23.73
CA THR A 237 -9.76 -0.52 24.03
C THR A 237 -8.73 -0.77 22.91
N PHE A 238 -9.13 -0.67 21.66
CA PHE A 238 -8.22 -0.84 20.53
C PHE A 238 -7.11 0.23 20.50
N LYS A 239 -7.43 1.47 20.86
CA LYS A 239 -6.43 2.54 20.96
C LYS A 239 -5.38 2.21 22.02
N GLU A 240 -5.79 1.67 23.18
CA GLU A 240 -4.88 1.21 24.21
C GLU A 240 -4.07 -0.04 23.76
N GLU A 241 -4.68 -0.96 23.01
CA GLU A 241 -3.95 -2.08 22.38
C GLU A 241 -2.83 -1.58 21.46
N VAL A 242 -3.11 -0.62 20.57
CA VAL A 242 -2.11 0.00 19.69
C VAL A 242 -0.99 0.65 20.50
N LYS A 243 -1.35 1.48 21.48
CA LYS A 243 -0.39 2.16 22.34
C LYS A 243 0.53 1.18 23.08
N ASN A 244 -0.03 0.18 23.70
CA ASN A 244 0.73 -0.72 24.56
C ASN A 244 1.48 -1.79 23.78
N ASN A 245 0.88 -2.38 22.76
CA ASN A 245 1.44 -3.55 22.08
C ASN A 245 2.33 -3.15 20.87
N ILE A 246 2.02 -2.04 20.20
CA ILE A 246 2.79 -1.56 19.03
C ILE A 246 3.84 -0.54 19.49
N TYR A 247 3.46 0.45 20.28
CA TYR A 247 4.35 1.52 20.73
C TYR A 247 4.95 1.31 22.13
N ASN A 248 4.75 0.15 22.76
CA ASN A 248 5.26 -0.19 24.11
C ASN A 248 4.89 0.86 25.16
N GLY A 249 3.74 1.49 25.05
CA GLY A 249 3.26 2.54 25.95
C GLY A 249 3.97 3.89 25.83
N THR A 250 4.89 4.06 24.88
CA THR A 250 5.76 5.26 24.79
C THR A 250 5.19 6.37 23.90
N ILE A 251 4.32 6.03 22.96
CA ILE A 251 3.74 6.97 21.98
C ILE A 251 2.22 6.87 22.03
N GLU A 252 1.55 8.00 22.08
CA GLU A 252 0.10 8.08 21.91
C GLU A 252 -0.22 7.98 20.42
N PRO A 253 -0.98 6.98 19.94
CA PRO A 253 -1.29 6.84 18.53
C PRO A 253 -2.25 7.97 18.10
N GLU A 254 -1.91 8.65 17.01
CA GLU A 254 -2.66 9.80 16.50
C GLU A 254 -3.89 9.38 15.69
N TYR A 255 -3.71 8.40 14.79
CA TYR A 255 -4.73 7.97 13.83
C TYR A 255 -5.26 6.59 14.20
N VAL A 256 -6.31 6.55 15.04
CA VAL A 256 -6.97 5.30 15.45
C VAL A 256 -8.47 5.42 15.21
N PHE A 257 -9.03 4.51 14.43
CA PHE A 257 -10.43 4.55 13.99
C PHE A 257 -11.10 3.19 14.14
N GLY A 258 -12.40 3.22 14.42
CA GLY A 258 -13.27 2.04 14.30
C GLY A 258 -14.31 2.28 13.23
N ILE A 259 -14.44 1.35 12.29
CA ILE A 259 -15.32 1.48 11.13
C ILE A 259 -16.09 0.19 10.84
N SER A 260 -17.18 0.34 10.06
CA SER A 260 -17.75 -0.75 9.28
C SER A 260 -17.55 -0.45 7.79
N GLY A 261 -16.55 -1.09 7.18
CA GLY A 261 -16.33 -0.99 5.74
C GLY A 261 -17.53 -1.50 4.93
N LEU A 262 -18.22 -2.54 5.43
CA LEU A 262 -19.41 -3.08 4.78
C LEU A 262 -20.57 -2.09 4.76
N LYS A 263 -20.93 -1.49 5.90
CA LYS A 263 -21.99 -0.49 5.95
C LYS A 263 -21.67 0.76 5.14
N ALA A 264 -20.39 1.17 5.13
CA ALA A 264 -19.94 2.29 4.29
C ALA A 264 -20.13 1.99 2.81
N LEU A 265 -19.71 0.81 2.36
CA LEU A 265 -19.86 0.38 0.97
C LEU A 265 -21.34 0.31 0.56
N VAL A 266 -22.16 -0.38 1.33
CA VAL A 266 -23.59 -0.55 1.05
C VAL A 266 -24.33 0.81 1.08
N GLY A 267 -23.92 1.71 1.95
CA GLY A 267 -24.47 3.06 1.99
C GLY A 267 -24.16 3.89 0.74
N ARG A 268 -23.02 3.64 0.08
CA ARG A 268 -22.55 4.38 -1.11
C ARG A 268 -22.95 3.76 -2.42
N ASP A 269 -22.76 2.45 -2.54
CA ASP A 269 -23.05 1.75 -3.80
C ASP A 269 -24.52 1.37 -3.89
N LYS A 270 -25.24 2.08 -4.78
CA LYS A 270 -26.66 1.83 -5.02
C LYS A 270 -26.94 0.52 -5.75
N GLN A 271 -25.92 -0.16 -6.28
CA GLN A 271 -26.08 -1.46 -6.93
C GLN A 271 -26.17 -2.61 -5.91
N ILE A 272 -25.74 -2.36 -4.67
CA ILE A 272 -25.87 -3.32 -3.57
C ILE A 272 -27.24 -3.16 -2.93
N ASP A 273 -28.13 -4.11 -3.14
CA ASP A 273 -29.53 -4.05 -2.70
C ASP A 273 -29.78 -4.63 -1.30
N TYR A 274 -28.79 -5.28 -0.68
CA TYR A 274 -28.90 -5.93 0.62
C TYR A 274 -27.61 -5.78 1.44
N LEU A 275 -27.73 -5.77 2.76
CA LEU A 275 -26.59 -5.74 3.67
C LEU A 275 -26.13 -7.17 4.03
N TYR A 276 -27.08 -8.06 4.32
CA TYR A 276 -26.82 -9.46 4.67
C TYR A 276 -27.51 -10.41 3.70
N MET A 277 -26.97 -11.63 3.55
CA MET A 277 -27.53 -12.63 2.64
C MET A 277 -28.97 -13.00 2.97
N GLU A 278 -29.37 -13.01 4.25
CA GLU A 278 -30.73 -13.25 4.69
C GLU A 278 -31.73 -12.22 4.13
N ASP A 279 -31.34 -10.95 4.04
CA ASP A 279 -32.16 -9.90 3.43
C ASP A 279 -32.38 -10.18 1.93
N LYS A 280 -31.34 -10.66 1.23
CA LYS A 280 -31.43 -11.06 -0.19
C LYS A 280 -32.41 -12.21 -0.38
N GLU A 281 -32.31 -13.25 0.46
CA GLU A 281 -33.19 -14.42 0.40
C GLU A 281 -34.64 -14.05 0.67
N ASN A 282 -34.87 -13.08 1.55
CA ASN A 282 -36.21 -12.55 1.89
C ASN A 282 -36.73 -11.51 0.88
N GLY A 283 -35.96 -11.16 -0.17
CA GLY A 283 -36.33 -10.16 -1.18
C GLY A 283 -36.44 -8.75 -0.65
N ARG A 284 -35.86 -8.46 0.53
CA ARG A 284 -35.82 -7.14 1.12
C ARG A 284 -34.76 -6.29 0.41
N ARG A 285 -35.15 -5.06 0.01
CA ARG A 285 -34.23 -4.07 -0.55
C ARG A 285 -33.97 -2.95 0.43
N ILE A 286 -32.77 -2.41 0.36
CA ILE A 286 -32.33 -1.29 1.19
C ILE A 286 -32.94 0.00 0.67
N THR A 287 -33.56 0.77 1.57
CA THR A 287 -34.09 2.10 1.27
C THR A 287 -33.02 3.17 1.30
N ASP A 288 -33.30 4.36 0.73
CA ASP A 288 -32.36 5.49 0.76
C ASP A 288 -32.13 6.01 2.20
N GLU A 289 -33.14 5.90 3.08
CA GLU A 289 -33.04 6.24 4.50
C GLU A 289 -32.09 5.27 5.23
N GLU A 290 -32.24 3.97 4.98
CA GLU A 290 -31.36 2.95 5.55
C GLU A 290 -29.90 3.14 5.06
N ARG A 291 -29.69 3.51 3.80
CA ARG A 291 -28.34 3.82 3.28
C ARG A 291 -27.69 4.97 4.02
N LYS A 292 -28.42 6.05 4.29
CA LYS A 292 -27.93 7.17 5.09
C LYS A 292 -27.56 6.74 6.51
N GLN A 293 -28.42 5.93 7.13
CA GLN A 293 -28.16 5.39 8.46
C GLN A 293 -26.91 4.47 8.47
N TYR A 294 -26.73 3.65 7.42
CA TYR A 294 -25.53 2.82 7.28
C TYR A 294 -24.27 3.65 7.14
N LEU A 295 -24.30 4.76 6.40
CA LEU A 295 -23.16 5.68 6.30
C LEU A 295 -22.79 6.28 7.66
N GLU A 296 -23.78 6.77 8.42
CA GLU A 296 -23.58 7.30 9.76
C GLU A 296 -23.03 6.23 10.71
N ASP A 297 -23.70 5.07 10.77
CA ASP A 297 -23.31 3.93 11.61
C ASP A 297 -21.92 3.37 11.26
N SER A 298 -21.48 3.52 10.01
CA SER A 298 -20.19 3.02 9.53
C SER A 298 -19.00 3.73 10.16
N ARG A 299 -19.17 4.97 10.61
CA ARG A 299 -18.13 5.88 11.11
C ARG A 299 -17.00 6.13 10.09
N PHE A 300 -17.21 5.77 8.83
CA PHE A 300 -16.19 5.81 7.78
C PHE A 300 -15.77 7.26 7.47
N ALA A 301 -16.69 8.22 7.54
CA ALA A 301 -16.41 9.63 7.32
C ALA A 301 -15.33 10.19 8.26
N LEU A 302 -15.26 9.72 9.52
CA LEU A 302 -14.22 10.16 10.47
C LEU A 302 -12.80 9.79 10.00
N LEU A 303 -12.66 8.61 9.44
CA LEU A 303 -11.39 8.14 8.86
C LEU A 303 -11.05 8.92 7.59
N GLU A 304 -12.04 9.13 6.70
CA GLU A 304 -11.83 9.89 5.46
C GLU A 304 -11.42 11.32 5.73
N ASP A 305 -12.12 12.00 6.63
CA ASP A 305 -11.80 13.39 7.02
C ASP A 305 -10.36 13.50 7.53
N ALA A 306 -9.94 12.56 8.37
CA ALA A 306 -8.56 12.53 8.88
C ALA A 306 -7.55 12.22 7.76
N LEU A 307 -7.84 11.25 6.90
CA LEU A 307 -7.00 10.85 5.78
C LEU A 307 -6.86 12.00 4.76
N PHE A 308 -7.96 12.62 4.34
CA PHE A 308 -7.91 13.71 3.37
C PHE A 308 -7.32 14.99 3.95
N LYS A 309 -7.51 15.25 5.24
CA LYS A 309 -6.81 16.34 5.94
C LYS A 309 -5.29 16.12 5.93
N TYR A 310 -4.84 14.89 6.21
CA TYR A 310 -3.44 14.52 6.13
C TYR A 310 -2.90 14.68 4.70
N LEU A 311 -3.63 14.19 3.69
CA LEU A 311 -3.24 14.27 2.29
C LEU A 311 -3.20 15.71 1.75
N SER A 312 -4.03 16.61 2.27
CA SER A 312 -4.03 18.03 1.91
C SER A 312 -2.99 18.85 2.69
N GLY A 313 -2.35 18.23 3.70
CA GLY A 313 -1.40 18.88 4.59
C GLY A 313 0.03 18.94 4.07
N ASN A 314 0.90 19.62 4.81
CA ASN A 314 2.34 19.67 4.53
C ASN A 314 3.07 18.37 4.92
N GLU A 315 2.45 17.54 5.74
CA GLU A 315 3.00 16.27 6.23
C GLU A 315 3.21 15.28 5.09
N LYS A 316 2.29 15.28 4.12
CA LYS A 316 2.40 14.49 2.90
C LYS A 316 3.69 14.80 2.12
N ASP A 317 3.97 16.08 1.85
CA ASP A 317 5.17 16.48 1.10
C ASP A 317 6.44 16.06 1.83
N ARG A 318 6.43 16.18 3.16
CA ARG A 318 7.55 15.74 4.00
C ARG A 318 7.77 14.23 3.89
N GLU A 319 6.71 13.42 3.97
CA GLU A 319 6.84 11.96 3.86
C GLU A 319 7.33 11.51 2.48
N ILE A 320 6.94 12.20 1.40
CA ILE A 320 7.49 11.94 0.06
C ILE A 320 9.01 12.14 0.07
N TYR A 321 9.49 13.26 0.59
CA TYR A 321 10.93 13.51 0.64
C TYR A 321 11.66 12.57 1.60
N ASP A 322 11.09 12.28 2.76
CA ASP A 322 11.68 11.35 3.73
C ASP A 322 11.78 9.93 3.15
N SER A 323 10.79 9.47 2.37
CA SER A 323 10.83 8.17 1.70
C SER A 323 11.94 8.09 0.65
N MET A 324 12.12 9.16 -0.13
CA MET A 324 13.20 9.25 -1.12
C MET A 324 14.57 9.22 -0.46
N ILE A 325 14.73 9.97 0.64
CA ILE A 325 15.99 10.00 1.42
C ILE A 325 16.27 8.60 2.00
N ARG A 326 15.28 7.93 2.57
CA ARG A 326 15.43 6.55 3.07
C ARG A 326 15.85 5.59 1.95
N SER A 327 15.25 5.71 0.77
CA SER A 327 15.61 4.89 -0.40
C SER A 327 17.06 5.11 -0.85
N LEU A 328 17.53 6.37 -0.85
CA LEU A 328 18.93 6.67 -1.16
C LEU A 328 19.87 6.15 -0.07
N GLN A 329 19.50 6.24 1.20
CA GLN A 329 20.26 5.67 2.32
C GLN A 329 20.39 4.16 2.20
N THR A 330 19.29 3.46 1.88
CA THR A 330 19.30 2.00 1.69
C THR A 330 20.30 1.59 0.60
N ILE A 331 20.36 2.31 -0.53
CA ILE A 331 21.34 2.07 -1.58
C ILE A 331 22.77 2.23 -1.05
N LEU A 332 23.02 3.29 -0.27
CA LEU A 332 24.34 3.56 0.29
C LEU A 332 24.77 2.51 1.32
N ASP A 333 23.84 2.09 2.19
CA ASP A 333 24.09 1.07 3.21
C ASP A 333 24.38 -0.31 2.58
N ASP A 334 23.64 -0.66 1.52
CA ASP A 334 23.90 -1.86 0.72
C ASP A 334 25.29 -1.85 0.09
N VAL A 335 25.67 -0.74 -0.54
CA VAL A 335 26.99 -0.57 -1.16
C VAL A 335 28.10 -0.64 -0.10
N GLU A 336 27.89 -0.03 1.05
CA GLU A 336 28.86 -0.09 2.16
C GLU A 336 29.01 -1.53 2.71
N SER A 337 27.90 -2.25 2.85
CA SER A 337 27.90 -3.64 3.31
C SER A 337 28.67 -4.54 2.34
N GLN A 338 28.40 -4.46 1.03
CA GLN A 338 29.11 -5.20 0.00
C GLN A 338 30.62 -4.88 0.01
N ARG A 339 30.96 -3.60 0.19
CA ARG A 339 32.37 -3.19 0.25
C ARG A 339 33.08 -3.73 1.48
N ARG A 340 32.40 -3.79 2.64
CA ARG A 340 32.96 -4.40 3.85
C ARG A 340 33.20 -5.89 3.67
N GLU A 341 32.25 -6.60 3.08
CA GLU A 341 32.39 -8.02 2.79
C GLU A 341 33.56 -8.31 1.84
N LEU A 342 33.70 -7.56 0.75
CA LEU A 342 34.84 -7.64 -0.16
C LEU A 342 36.18 -7.37 0.52
N LEU A 343 36.20 -6.40 1.46
CA LEU A 343 37.41 -6.11 2.26
C LEU A 343 37.81 -7.26 3.17
N GLU A 344 36.83 -7.93 3.79
CA GLU A 344 37.11 -9.10 4.63
C GLU A 344 37.64 -10.31 3.78
N ILE A 345 37.06 -10.56 2.60
CA ILE A 345 37.53 -11.54 1.66
C ILE A 345 38.97 -11.22 1.24
N TYR A 346 39.25 -9.95 0.89
CA TYR A 346 40.60 -9.50 0.49
C TYR A 346 41.63 -9.67 1.62
N LYS A 347 41.27 -9.44 2.85
CA LYS A 347 42.12 -9.62 4.03
C LYS A 347 42.41 -11.12 4.29
N ALA A 348 41.41 -11.99 4.07
CA ALA A 348 41.52 -13.43 4.29
C ALA A 348 42.35 -14.10 3.20
N ASP A 349 42.24 -13.66 1.95
CA ASP A 349 43.02 -14.21 0.81
C ASP A 349 43.49 -13.06 -0.12
N PRO A 350 44.57 -12.35 0.26
CA PRO A 350 45.05 -11.23 -0.53
C PRO A 350 45.57 -11.72 -1.89
N PRO A 351 45.13 -11.13 -3.01
CA PRO A 351 45.58 -11.53 -4.33
C PRO A 351 47.09 -11.36 -4.47
N ASN A 352 47.74 -12.40 -4.99
CA ASN A 352 49.17 -12.42 -5.20
C ASN A 352 49.55 -11.54 -6.41
N PHE A 353 49.74 -10.24 -6.17
CA PHE A 353 50.20 -9.33 -7.20
C PHE A 353 51.65 -9.67 -7.55
N PRO A 354 52.00 -9.88 -8.84
CA PRO A 354 53.37 -10.06 -9.23
C PRO A 354 54.19 -8.85 -8.79
N LYS A 355 55.20 -9.07 -7.97
CA LYS A 355 56.16 -8.03 -7.59
C LYS A 355 56.68 -7.37 -8.87
N LYS A 356 56.42 -6.06 -9.05
CA LYS A 356 57.03 -5.27 -10.10
C LYS A 356 58.55 -5.46 -9.95
N ASN A 357 59.16 -6.25 -10.86
CA ASN A 357 60.60 -6.35 -10.94
C ASN A 357 61.18 -4.97 -11.12
N GLY A 358 62.04 -4.60 -10.20
CA GLY A 358 62.65 -3.27 -10.10
C GLY A 358 63.19 -2.85 -11.46
N LEU A 359 62.82 -1.65 -11.84
CA LEU A 359 63.56 -0.85 -12.80
C LEU A 359 64.97 -0.67 -12.24
N ARG A 360 65.94 -1.42 -12.81
CA ARG A 360 67.38 -1.12 -12.66
C ARG A 360 67.59 0.20 -13.35
N THR A 361 67.87 1.23 -12.57
CA THR A 361 68.50 2.46 -13.04
C THR A 361 69.93 2.13 -13.46
N ASN A 362 70.20 2.24 -14.76
CA ASN A 362 71.55 2.52 -15.25
C ASN A 362 71.68 4.03 -15.49
#